data_8392802a03049862ccd5eb3fcdc0aec9
#
_entry.id   8392802a03049862ccd5eb3fcdc0aec9
#
_cell.length_a   1.000
_cell.length_b   1.000
_cell.length_c   1.000
_cell.angle_alpha   90.00
_cell.angle_beta   90.00
_cell.angle_gamma   90.00
#
_symmetry.space_group_name_H-M   'P 1'
#
loop_
_entity.id
_entity.type
_entity.pdbx_description
1 polymer ?
#
loop_
_entity_poly.entity_id
_entity_poly.type
_entity_poly.pdbx_seq_one_letter_code
_entity_poly.pdbx_strand_id
1 'polypeptide(L)'
;MKKKLLNILFWSVISAAFIGPGTITTASLAGASHGVSLLWALLFSTLACMVLQEGAARITIASGLTIGEAVTLTFGNQPWMKWLLAGAVIFGCAAYEAGNIVGAISGAGLLFPLPPWVFTLAITGIATVLLWGGSAGSIAKSLGALVAVMGAAFLYTSFFIDESPLAITKGLFVPQIPADDILLVIGLVGTTIVPYNLFLGSGLGKCQQLGEMRLGLIIAIGLGGIVSMAVLLSGTLSPLPFSFEGMATVLEKAVGLPGKYLFAIGLFAAGFTSTITAPLASAITAQSIWGKGEKNWEATGTNYRLVWGSILIVGLVFGLLGLRPVPVILLAQAINGVLLPVAATGLLLVLNNNRLMVHHTNGAFSNLAGLFIVGVTLFLGIHQVARAIFMAIGYQSSFDSLYFASISLLALLPLFWLGIRIFRR
;
A
#
# COMPACT_ATOMS: atom_id res chain seq x y z
N MET A 1 -9.27 -24.94 -18.18
CA MET A 1 -9.99 -23.68 -17.97
C MET A 1 -10.22 -23.34 -16.49
N LYS A 2 -10.87 -24.18 -15.67
CA LYS A 2 -11.15 -23.91 -14.24
C LYS A 2 -9.90 -23.53 -13.41
N LYS A 3 -8.76 -24.21 -13.60
CA LYS A 3 -7.51 -23.95 -12.86
C LYS A 3 -6.88 -22.60 -13.21
N LYS A 4 -6.95 -22.19 -14.49
CA LYS A 4 -6.49 -20.85 -14.94
C LYS A 4 -7.35 -19.73 -14.36
N LEU A 5 -8.67 -19.92 -14.35
CA LEU A 5 -9.61 -18.95 -13.77
C LEU A 5 -9.41 -18.81 -12.24
N LEU A 6 -9.16 -19.92 -11.54
CA LEU A 6 -8.85 -19.93 -10.11
C LEU A 6 -7.54 -19.21 -9.79
N ASN A 7 -6.51 -19.34 -10.65
CA ASN A 7 -5.24 -18.65 -10.48
C ASN A 7 -5.37 -17.13 -10.73
N ILE A 8 -6.17 -16.72 -11.72
CA ILE A 8 -6.49 -15.31 -11.97
C ILE A 8 -7.32 -14.74 -10.81
N LEU A 9 -8.34 -15.46 -10.35
CA LEU A 9 -9.15 -15.08 -9.18
C LEU A 9 -8.33 -14.98 -7.89
N PHE A 10 -7.28 -15.78 -7.74
CA PHE A 10 -6.35 -15.68 -6.61
C PHE A 10 -5.65 -14.31 -6.54
N TRP A 11 -5.15 -13.82 -7.68
CA TRP A 11 -4.54 -12.49 -7.75
C TRP A 11 -5.57 -11.38 -7.55
N SER A 12 -6.82 -11.58 -7.95
CA SER A 12 -7.91 -10.64 -7.67
C SER A 12 -8.22 -10.52 -6.17
N VAL A 13 -8.05 -11.58 -5.39
CA VAL A 13 -8.18 -11.53 -3.92
C VAL A 13 -7.03 -10.76 -3.28
N ILE A 14 -5.80 -10.92 -3.80
CA ILE A 14 -4.66 -10.10 -3.39
C ILE A 14 -4.90 -8.63 -3.75
N SER A 15 -5.50 -8.39 -4.93
CA SER A 15 -5.84 -7.04 -5.37
C SER A 15 -6.93 -6.36 -4.53
N ALA A 16 -7.90 -7.09 -4.02
CA ALA A 16 -8.88 -6.54 -3.09
C ALA A 16 -8.21 -6.00 -1.80
N ALA A 17 -7.01 -6.52 -1.46
CA ALA A 17 -6.18 -6.00 -0.36
C ALA A 17 -5.52 -4.64 -0.67
N PHE A 18 -5.55 -4.16 -1.93
CA PHE A 18 -5.03 -2.82 -2.29
C PHE A 18 -6.01 -1.69 -1.95
N ILE A 19 -7.32 -1.98 -1.84
CA ILE A 19 -8.33 -0.98 -1.48
C ILE A 19 -8.55 -1.05 0.02
N GLY A 20 -7.64 -0.45 0.76
CA GLY A 20 -7.75 -0.26 2.20
C GLY A 20 -8.40 1.08 2.58
N PRO A 21 -8.60 1.34 3.87
CA PRO A 21 -9.10 2.63 4.34
C PRO A 21 -8.13 3.76 3.97
N GLY A 22 -6.83 3.45 3.83
CA GLY A 22 -5.84 4.37 3.31
C GLY A 22 -6.16 4.88 1.92
N THR A 23 -6.45 3.99 0.98
CA THR A 23 -6.80 4.36 -0.41
C THR A 23 -8.06 5.21 -0.44
N ILE A 24 -9.10 4.80 0.30
CA ILE A 24 -10.37 5.53 0.36
C ILE A 24 -10.13 6.94 0.91
N THR A 25 -9.38 7.08 2.00
CA THR A 25 -9.14 8.36 2.65
C THR A 25 -8.24 9.27 1.80
N THR A 26 -7.08 8.77 1.34
CA THR A 26 -6.12 9.62 0.61
C THR A 26 -6.64 10.02 -0.76
N ALA A 27 -7.29 9.10 -1.48
CA ALA A 27 -7.83 9.41 -2.80
C ALA A 27 -9.05 10.34 -2.73
N SER A 28 -10.00 10.10 -1.80
CA SER A 28 -11.14 11.01 -1.62
C SER A 28 -10.69 12.40 -1.15
N LEU A 29 -9.73 12.48 -0.21
CA LEU A 29 -9.17 13.75 0.24
C LEU A 29 -8.46 14.48 -0.90
N ALA A 30 -7.71 13.76 -1.75
CA ALA A 30 -7.05 14.33 -2.91
C ALA A 30 -8.06 14.93 -3.90
N GLY A 31 -9.15 14.21 -4.18
CA GLY A 31 -10.24 14.69 -5.00
C GLY A 31 -10.91 15.94 -4.42
N ALA A 32 -11.23 15.90 -3.12
CA ALA A 32 -11.87 17.03 -2.43
C ALA A 32 -11.01 18.30 -2.39
N SER A 33 -9.69 18.15 -2.17
CA SER A 33 -8.78 19.29 -1.98
C SER A 33 -8.17 19.81 -3.28
N HIS A 34 -7.92 18.95 -4.27
CA HIS A 34 -7.15 19.26 -5.48
C HIS A 34 -7.86 18.88 -6.77
N GLY A 35 -9.15 18.50 -6.71
CA GLY A 35 -9.88 18.06 -7.90
C GLY A 35 -9.18 16.88 -8.57
N VAL A 36 -9.12 16.92 -9.90
CA VAL A 36 -8.52 15.83 -10.72
C VAL A 36 -6.99 15.92 -10.88
N SER A 37 -6.36 16.97 -10.34
CA SER A 37 -4.94 17.27 -10.60
C SER A 37 -3.95 16.20 -10.09
N LEU A 38 -4.35 15.35 -9.14
CA LEU A 38 -3.52 14.30 -8.56
C LEU A 38 -3.80 12.89 -9.12
N LEU A 39 -4.60 12.76 -10.18
CA LEU A 39 -4.83 11.48 -10.86
C LEU A 39 -3.54 10.81 -11.36
N TRP A 40 -2.55 11.62 -11.78
CA TRP A 40 -1.24 11.11 -12.22
C TRP A 40 -0.53 10.29 -11.14
N ALA A 41 -0.68 10.67 -9.86
CA ALA A 41 -0.04 9.96 -8.78
C ALA A 41 -0.62 8.54 -8.60
N LEU A 42 -1.93 8.36 -8.80
CA LEU A 42 -2.59 7.06 -8.80
C LEU A 42 -2.25 6.24 -10.06
N LEU A 43 -2.19 6.88 -11.22
CA LEU A 43 -1.76 6.21 -12.46
C LEU A 43 -0.32 5.73 -12.34
N PHE A 44 0.61 6.60 -11.93
CA PHE A 44 2.00 6.26 -11.67
C PHE A 44 2.11 5.11 -10.67
N SER A 45 1.41 5.21 -9.54
CA SER A 45 1.47 4.21 -8.46
C SER A 45 0.92 2.86 -8.92
N THR A 46 -0.15 2.85 -9.73
CA THR A 46 -0.73 1.62 -10.30
C THR A 46 0.27 0.92 -11.21
N LEU A 47 0.89 1.66 -12.13
CA LEU A 47 1.90 1.12 -13.05
C LEU A 47 3.16 0.65 -12.30
N ALA A 48 3.63 1.44 -11.34
CA ALA A 48 4.77 1.09 -10.49
C ALA A 48 4.48 -0.16 -9.64
N CYS A 49 3.27 -0.28 -9.09
CA CYS A 49 2.83 -1.46 -8.37
C CYS A 49 2.85 -2.71 -9.25
N MET A 50 2.38 -2.63 -10.51
CA MET A 50 2.45 -3.75 -11.46
C MET A 50 3.89 -4.21 -11.67
N VAL A 51 4.82 -3.28 -11.88
CA VAL A 51 6.25 -3.59 -12.10
C VAL A 51 6.88 -4.24 -10.88
N LEU A 52 6.68 -3.67 -9.69
CA LEU A 52 7.28 -4.17 -8.46
C LEU A 52 6.66 -5.50 -8.04
N GLN A 53 5.35 -5.66 -8.15
CA GLN A 53 4.66 -6.89 -7.78
C GLN A 53 4.97 -8.03 -8.75
N GLU A 54 5.13 -7.75 -10.06
CA GLU A 54 5.62 -8.73 -11.03
C GLU A 54 7.03 -9.20 -10.66
N GLY A 55 7.92 -8.27 -10.35
CA GLY A 55 9.27 -8.59 -9.89
C GLY A 55 9.27 -9.47 -8.64
N ALA A 56 8.46 -9.11 -7.65
CA ALA A 56 8.30 -9.85 -6.40
C ALA A 56 7.81 -11.29 -6.62
N ALA A 57 6.77 -11.46 -7.42
CA ALA A 57 6.22 -12.77 -7.76
C ALA A 57 7.18 -13.60 -8.63
N ARG A 58 7.90 -12.95 -9.55
CA ARG A 58 8.89 -13.59 -10.43
C ARG A 58 10.07 -14.15 -9.63
N ILE A 59 10.54 -13.48 -8.56
CA ILE A 59 11.56 -14.04 -7.66
C ILE A 59 11.10 -15.41 -7.15
N THR A 60 9.89 -15.48 -6.63
CA THR A 60 9.38 -16.73 -6.04
C THR A 60 9.18 -17.83 -7.07
N ILE A 61 8.65 -17.50 -8.25
CA ILE A 61 8.40 -18.49 -9.32
C ILE A 61 9.73 -19.01 -9.90
N ALA A 62 10.73 -18.11 -10.09
CA ALA A 62 12.00 -18.46 -10.71
C ALA A 62 12.96 -19.18 -9.77
N SER A 63 13.03 -18.77 -8.50
CA SER A 63 13.99 -19.31 -7.53
C SER A 63 13.39 -20.28 -6.52
N GLY A 64 12.06 -20.37 -6.41
CA GLY A 64 11.38 -21.13 -5.35
C GLY A 64 11.47 -20.49 -3.96
N LEU A 65 12.12 -19.33 -3.84
CA LEU A 65 12.37 -18.63 -2.59
C LEU A 65 11.35 -17.53 -2.35
N THR A 66 11.06 -17.22 -1.12
CA THR A 66 10.39 -15.98 -0.74
C THR A 66 11.32 -14.77 -0.93
N ILE A 67 10.79 -13.56 -1.01
CA ILE A 67 11.63 -12.35 -1.11
C ILE A 67 12.60 -12.26 0.07
N GLY A 68 12.16 -12.56 1.30
CA GLY A 68 13.01 -12.49 2.49
C GLY A 68 14.19 -13.48 2.42
N GLU A 69 13.96 -14.72 1.96
CA GLU A 69 15.01 -15.70 1.72
C GLU A 69 15.97 -15.23 0.61
N ALA A 70 15.44 -14.71 -0.49
CA ALA A 70 16.23 -14.19 -1.61
C ALA A 70 17.09 -12.98 -1.20
N VAL A 71 16.53 -12.08 -0.38
CA VAL A 71 17.26 -10.96 0.25
C VAL A 71 18.38 -11.50 1.14
N THR A 72 18.08 -12.51 1.96
CA THR A 72 19.06 -13.12 2.87
C THR A 72 20.24 -13.74 2.11
N LEU A 73 19.97 -14.38 0.98
CA LEU A 73 21.02 -14.96 0.13
C LEU A 73 21.79 -13.89 -0.65
N THR A 74 21.12 -12.85 -1.11
CA THR A 74 21.76 -11.75 -1.88
C THR A 74 22.69 -10.92 -0.99
N PHE A 75 22.26 -10.62 0.25
CA PHE A 75 22.97 -9.73 1.17
C PHE A 75 23.62 -10.46 2.35
N GLY A 76 23.90 -11.77 2.22
CA GLY A 76 24.42 -12.62 3.29
C GLY A 76 25.58 -12.02 4.09
N ASN A 77 26.51 -11.35 3.39
CA ASN A 77 27.68 -10.71 3.99
C ASN A 77 27.40 -9.26 4.48
N GLN A 78 26.20 -8.76 4.35
CA GLN A 78 25.80 -7.40 4.72
C GLN A 78 24.54 -7.43 5.61
N PRO A 79 24.66 -7.82 6.88
CA PRO A 79 23.51 -8.01 7.77
C PRO A 79 22.66 -6.75 7.94
N TRP A 80 23.27 -5.55 7.85
CA TRP A 80 22.55 -4.28 7.97
C TRP A 80 21.49 -4.08 6.87
N MET A 81 21.70 -4.58 5.64
CA MET A 81 20.72 -4.52 4.56
C MET A 81 19.46 -5.34 4.87
N LYS A 82 19.63 -6.50 5.50
CA LYS A 82 18.50 -7.35 5.94
C LYS A 82 17.67 -6.61 7.00
N TRP A 83 18.34 -6.02 8.00
CA TRP A 83 17.69 -5.25 9.05
C TRP A 83 16.99 -4.02 8.51
N LEU A 84 17.60 -3.31 7.55
CA LEU A 84 17.01 -2.15 6.91
C LEU A 84 15.72 -2.53 6.15
N LEU A 85 15.76 -3.59 5.33
CA LEU A 85 14.61 -4.04 4.55
C LEU A 85 13.49 -4.59 5.45
N ALA A 86 13.83 -5.47 6.39
CA ALA A 86 12.85 -6.01 7.33
C ALA A 86 12.26 -4.91 8.21
N GLY A 87 13.10 -4.02 8.73
CA GLY A 87 12.69 -2.88 9.55
C GLY A 87 11.75 -1.96 8.79
N ALA A 88 12.05 -1.62 7.53
CA ALA A 88 11.17 -0.80 6.70
C ALA A 88 9.79 -1.46 6.51
N VAL A 89 9.74 -2.76 6.21
CA VAL A 89 8.48 -3.47 6.01
C VAL A 89 7.68 -3.58 7.32
N ILE A 90 8.32 -4.00 8.42
CA ILE A 90 7.66 -4.20 9.72
C ILE A 90 7.16 -2.86 10.29
N PHE A 91 7.99 -1.81 10.22
CA PHE A 91 7.59 -0.47 10.64
C PHE A 91 6.46 0.09 9.77
N GLY A 92 6.53 -0.15 8.45
CA GLY A 92 5.43 0.16 7.54
C GLY A 92 4.13 -0.55 7.91
N CYS A 93 4.19 -1.85 8.27
CA CYS A 93 3.02 -2.60 8.77
C CYS A 93 2.45 -1.98 10.05
N ALA A 94 3.30 -1.55 10.99
CA ALA A 94 2.87 -0.91 12.23
C ALA A 94 2.15 0.42 11.96
N ALA A 95 2.69 1.26 11.07
CA ALA A 95 2.05 2.49 10.66
C ALA A 95 0.70 2.23 9.96
N TYR A 96 0.65 1.25 9.05
CA TYR A 96 -0.59 0.85 8.40
C TYR A 96 -1.64 0.36 9.37
N GLU A 97 -1.24 -0.42 10.36
CA GLU A 97 -2.15 -1.00 11.34
C GLU A 97 -2.88 0.07 12.15
N ALA A 98 -2.18 1.15 12.52
CA ALA A 98 -2.82 2.32 13.12
C ALA A 98 -3.93 2.88 12.22
N GLY A 99 -3.64 3.06 10.92
CA GLY A 99 -4.61 3.53 9.94
C GLY A 99 -5.76 2.56 9.69
N ASN A 100 -5.48 1.25 9.66
CA ASN A 100 -6.46 0.20 9.39
C ASN A 100 -7.52 0.12 10.48
N ILE A 101 -7.10 0.07 11.75
CA ILE A 101 -8.01 0.01 12.89
C ILE A 101 -8.85 1.29 12.97
N VAL A 102 -8.22 2.45 12.84
CA VAL A 102 -8.94 3.73 12.87
C VAL A 102 -9.92 3.85 11.70
N GLY A 103 -9.57 3.35 10.51
CA GLY A 103 -10.47 3.28 9.35
C GLY A 103 -11.65 2.34 9.57
N ALA A 104 -11.42 1.16 10.16
CA ALA A 104 -12.49 0.22 10.50
C ALA A 104 -13.44 0.80 11.56
N ILE A 105 -12.90 1.46 12.61
CA ILE A 105 -13.69 2.18 13.61
C ILE A 105 -14.56 3.25 12.95
N SER A 106 -14.00 4.02 12.00
CA SER A 106 -14.74 5.07 11.29
C SER A 106 -15.89 4.49 10.48
N GLY A 107 -15.67 3.39 9.75
CA GLY A 107 -16.74 2.70 9.03
C GLY A 107 -17.84 2.18 9.95
N ALA A 108 -17.48 1.54 11.07
CA ALA A 108 -18.45 1.06 12.06
C ALA A 108 -19.22 2.21 12.75
N GLY A 109 -18.54 3.33 13.04
CA GLY A 109 -19.13 4.52 13.66
C GLY A 109 -20.18 5.22 12.80
N LEU A 110 -20.10 5.08 11.46
CA LEU A 110 -21.15 5.57 10.55
C LEU A 110 -22.46 4.76 10.66
N LEU A 111 -22.38 3.52 11.16
CA LEU A 111 -23.53 2.61 11.28
C LEU A 111 -24.12 2.59 12.69
N PHE A 112 -23.26 2.65 13.71
CA PHE A 112 -23.65 2.46 15.08
C PHE A 112 -23.12 3.59 15.99
N PRO A 113 -23.99 4.23 16.80
CA PRO A 113 -23.60 5.34 17.69
C PRO A 113 -22.94 4.80 18.98
N LEU A 114 -21.84 4.03 18.84
CA LEU A 114 -21.09 3.51 19.97
C LEU A 114 -19.76 4.24 20.16
N PRO A 115 -19.21 4.31 21.37
CA PRO A 115 -17.90 4.93 21.60
C PRO A 115 -16.78 4.21 20.83
N PRO A 116 -15.78 4.92 20.28
CA PRO A 116 -14.69 4.34 19.48
C PRO A 116 -13.93 3.21 20.19
N TRP A 117 -13.75 3.27 21.50
CA TRP A 117 -13.04 2.23 22.26
C TRP A 117 -13.75 0.87 22.21
N VAL A 118 -15.10 0.83 22.11
CA VAL A 118 -15.87 -0.42 21.95
C VAL A 118 -15.51 -1.11 20.64
N PHE A 119 -15.51 -0.34 19.54
CA PHE A 119 -15.10 -0.87 18.24
C PHE A 119 -13.64 -1.30 18.23
N THR A 120 -12.77 -0.51 18.88
CA THR A 120 -11.34 -0.84 18.99
C THR A 120 -11.11 -2.20 19.63
N LEU A 121 -11.73 -2.44 20.79
CA LEU A 121 -11.59 -3.71 21.49
C LEU A 121 -12.22 -4.88 20.73
N ALA A 122 -13.40 -4.67 20.14
CA ALA A 122 -14.08 -5.70 19.35
C ALA A 122 -13.27 -6.09 18.11
N ILE A 123 -12.82 -5.09 17.30
CA ILE A 123 -12.02 -5.30 16.09
C ILE A 123 -10.70 -6.02 16.42
N THR A 124 -9.96 -5.50 17.42
CA THR A 124 -8.67 -6.08 17.82
C THR A 124 -8.84 -7.47 18.42
N GLY A 125 -9.87 -7.68 19.23
CA GLY A 125 -10.18 -8.98 19.82
C GLY A 125 -10.53 -10.03 18.76
N ILE A 126 -11.40 -9.71 17.81
CA ILE A 126 -11.75 -10.61 16.71
C ILE A 126 -10.53 -10.88 15.83
N ALA A 127 -9.74 -9.85 15.47
CA ALA A 127 -8.52 -10.02 14.69
C ALA A 127 -7.52 -10.94 15.40
N THR A 128 -7.36 -10.80 16.73
CA THR A 128 -6.50 -11.67 17.54
C THR A 128 -6.95 -13.12 17.46
N VAL A 129 -8.24 -13.41 17.64
CA VAL A 129 -8.79 -14.78 17.56
C VAL A 129 -8.56 -15.39 16.17
N LEU A 130 -8.78 -14.60 15.10
CA LEU A 130 -8.60 -15.05 13.73
C LEU A 130 -7.12 -15.33 13.38
N LEU A 131 -6.22 -14.47 13.83
CA LEU A 131 -4.77 -14.67 13.64
C LEU A 131 -4.25 -15.86 14.45
N TRP A 132 -4.78 -16.05 15.67
CA TRP A 132 -4.41 -17.18 16.53
C TRP A 132 -4.88 -18.52 15.97
N GLY A 133 -6.11 -18.55 15.44
CA GLY A 133 -6.74 -19.76 14.89
C GLY A 133 -6.37 -20.11 13.44
N GLY A 134 -5.63 -19.23 12.73
CA GLY A 134 -5.24 -19.44 11.34
C GLY A 134 -6.40 -19.44 10.31
N SER A 135 -7.61 -19.01 10.68
CA SER A 135 -8.82 -19.04 9.87
C SER A 135 -9.12 -17.75 9.07
N ALA A 136 -8.17 -16.83 9.05
CA ALA A 136 -8.34 -15.49 8.46
C ALA A 136 -8.70 -15.47 6.95
N GLY A 137 -8.29 -16.48 6.18
CA GLY A 137 -8.41 -16.45 4.72
C GLY A 137 -9.85 -16.49 4.18
N SER A 138 -10.78 -17.19 4.85
CA SER A 138 -12.19 -17.26 4.40
C SER A 138 -12.92 -15.94 4.67
N ILE A 139 -12.67 -15.34 5.83
CA ILE A 139 -13.27 -14.07 6.23
C ILE A 139 -12.74 -12.94 5.34
N ALA A 140 -11.43 -12.92 5.04
CA ALA A 140 -10.83 -11.95 4.13
C ALA A 140 -11.48 -11.97 2.73
N LYS A 141 -11.85 -13.15 2.21
CA LYS A 141 -12.56 -13.28 0.93
C LYS A 141 -13.96 -12.65 0.96
N SER A 142 -14.72 -12.91 2.00
CA SER A 142 -16.10 -12.38 2.14
C SER A 142 -16.09 -10.86 2.29
N LEU A 143 -15.16 -10.33 3.10
CA LEU A 143 -15.00 -8.89 3.28
C LEU A 143 -14.45 -8.22 2.02
N GLY A 144 -13.55 -8.89 1.29
CA GLY A 144 -13.07 -8.43 -0.01
C GLY A 144 -14.18 -8.25 -1.04
N ALA A 145 -15.22 -9.09 -1.01
CA ALA A 145 -16.40 -8.92 -1.85
C ALA A 145 -17.17 -7.63 -1.50
N LEU A 146 -17.31 -7.29 -0.22
CA LEU A 146 -17.94 -6.04 0.22
C LEU A 146 -17.14 -4.81 -0.25
N VAL A 147 -15.81 -4.88 -0.16
CA VAL A 147 -14.92 -3.83 -0.69
C VAL A 147 -15.08 -3.68 -2.21
N ALA A 148 -15.23 -4.78 -2.94
CA ALA A 148 -15.45 -4.74 -4.39
C ALA A 148 -16.80 -4.09 -4.74
N VAL A 149 -17.87 -4.38 -3.99
CA VAL A 149 -19.19 -3.73 -4.17
C VAL A 149 -19.10 -2.24 -3.89
N MET A 150 -18.40 -1.83 -2.83
CA MET A 150 -18.14 -0.41 -2.55
C MET A 150 -17.32 0.24 -3.69
N GLY A 151 -16.31 -0.47 -4.21
CA GLY A 151 -15.53 -0.01 -5.37
C GLY A 151 -16.39 0.21 -6.61
N ALA A 152 -17.36 -0.67 -6.86
CA ALA A 152 -18.34 -0.49 -7.93
C ALA A 152 -19.26 0.73 -7.71
N ALA A 153 -19.63 1.01 -6.46
CA ALA A 153 -20.37 2.22 -6.12
C ALA A 153 -19.55 3.50 -6.39
N PHE A 154 -18.26 3.49 -6.09
CA PHE A 154 -17.36 4.60 -6.44
C PHE A 154 -17.21 4.78 -7.95
N LEU A 155 -17.06 3.68 -8.70
CA LEU A 155 -17.03 3.71 -10.16
C LEU A 155 -18.32 4.32 -10.72
N TYR A 156 -19.48 3.93 -10.20
CA TYR A 156 -20.74 4.52 -10.60
C TYR A 156 -20.82 6.00 -10.23
N THR A 157 -20.41 6.37 -9.00
CA THR A 157 -20.42 7.77 -8.54
C THR A 157 -19.51 8.67 -9.39
N SER A 158 -18.39 8.13 -9.88
CA SER A 158 -17.45 8.89 -10.71
C SER A 158 -18.01 9.35 -12.06
N PHE A 159 -19.16 8.85 -12.51
CA PHE A 159 -19.85 9.36 -13.70
C PHE A 159 -20.67 10.63 -13.45
N PHE A 160 -20.87 11.03 -12.20
CA PHE A 160 -21.65 12.22 -11.84
C PHE A 160 -20.78 13.45 -11.55
N ILE A 161 -19.48 13.37 -11.79
CA ILE A 161 -18.58 14.52 -11.61
C ILE A 161 -18.78 15.54 -12.74
N ASP A 162 -18.64 16.81 -12.40
CA ASP A 162 -18.73 17.93 -13.35
C ASP A 162 -17.34 18.38 -13.82
N GLU A 163 -16.54 17.42 -14.27
CA GLU A 163 -15.18 17.67 -14.75
C GLU A 163 -15.06 17.39 -16.25
N SER A 164 -14.42 18.28 -16.97
CA SER A 164 -14.24 18.09 -18.41
C SER A 164 -13.30 16.92 -18.71
N PRO A 165 -13.51 16.15 -19.81
CA PRO A 165 -12.59 15.09 -20.23
C PRO A 165 -11.14 15.57 -20.41
N LEU A 166 -10.98 16.84 -20.81
CA LEU A 166 -9.66 17.47 -20.95
C LEU A 166 -8.97 17.67 -19.59
N ALA A 167 -9.73 18.09 -18.56
CA ALA A 167 -9.19 18.24 -17.20
C ALA A 167 -8.75 16.89 -16.63
N ILE A 168 -9.57 15.84 -16.80
CA ILE A 168 -9.23 14.47 -16.40
C ILE A 168 -7.96 13.99 -17.11
N THR A 169 -7.87 14.20 -18.43
CA THR A 169 -6.68 13.80 -19.22
C THR A 169 -5.44 14.55 -18.75
N LYS A 170 -5.53 15.85 -18.49
CA LYS A 170 -4.44 16.64 -17.91
C LYS A 170 -4.05 16.11 -16.53
N GLY A 171 -5.02 15.84 -15.66
CA GLY A 171 -4.78 15.27 -14.33
C GLY A 171 -4.08 13.93 -14.37
N LEU A 172 -4.32 13.10 -15.39
CA LEU A 172 -3.67 11.79 -15.56
C LEU A 172 -2.21 11.89 -16.05
N PHE A 173 -1.91 12.83 -16.98
CA PHE A 173 -0.64 12.81 -17.70
C PHE A 173 0.27 14.00 -17.41
N VAL A 174 -0.21 15.03 -16.72
CA VAL A 174 0.58 16.21 -16.34
C VAL A 174 0.82 16.20 -14.83
N PRO A 175 1.99 15.75 -14.35
CA PRO A 175 2.28 15.73 -12.93
C PRO A 175 2.27 17.12 -12.32
N GLN A 176 1.45 17.32 -11.31
CA GLN A 176 1.41 18.53 -10.48
C GLN A 176 1.67 18.12 -9.02
N ILE A 177 2.62 18.78 -8.39
CA ILE A 177 2.94 18.55 -6.97
C ILE A 177 2.57 19.84 -6.23
N PRO A 178 1.46 19.85 -5.47
CA PRO A 178 1.11 21.01 -4.65
C PRO A 178 2.20 21.25 -3.60
N ALA A 179 2.77 22.44 -3.57
CA ALA A 179 3.88 22.77 -2.67
C ALA A 179 3.51 22.57 -1.18
N ASP A 180 2.24 22.81 -0.85
CA ASP A 180 1.74 22.74 0.52
C ASP A 180 1.23 21.35 0.91
N ASP A 181 1.08 20.41 -0.03
CA ASP A 181 0.40 19.13 0.23
C ASP A 181 1.12 17.90 -0.32
N ILE A 182 2.47 17.91 -0.26
CA ILE A 182 3.29 16.76 -0.65
C ILE A 182 2.98 15.50 0.18
N LEU A 183 2.51 15.70 1.42
CA LEU A 183 2.09 14.59 2.30
C LEU A 183 0.98 13.77 1.65
N LEU A 184 0.04 14.43 0.97
CA LEU A 184 -1.05 13.76 0.27
C LEU A 184 -0.54 13.03 -0.97
N VAL A 185 0.36 13.65 -1.74
CA VAL A 185 0.97 13.01 -2.93
C VAL A 185 1.72 11.73 -2.56
N ILE A 186 2.59 11.80 -1.54
CA ILE A 186 3.33 10.61 -1.09
C ILE A 186 2.41 9.59 -0.43
N GLY A 187 1.34 10.04 0.22
CA GLY A 187 0.27 9.20 0.74
C GLY A 187 -0.45 8.41 -0.35
N LEU A 188 -0.77 9.05 -1.49
CA LEU A 188 -1.36 8.38 -2.67
C LEU A 188 -0.42 7.30 -3.24
N VAL A 189 0.88 7.58 -3.30
CA VAL A 189 1.87 6.59 -3.73
C VAL A 189 1.98 5.46 -2.72
N GLY A 190 2.10 5.78 -1.43
CA GLY A 190 2.27 4.82 -0.36
C GLY A 190 1.05 3.92 -0.12
N THR A 191 -0.16 4.42 -0.39
CA THR A 191 -1.38 3.60 -0.26
C THR A 191 -1.55 2.58 -1.39
N THR A 192 -1.01 2.86 -2.56
CA THR A 192 -1.12 1.98 -3.74
C THR A 192 0.03 0.98 -3.79
N ILE A 193 1.28 1.43 -3.55
CA ILE A 193 2.45 0.56 -3.55
C ILE A 193 2.84 0.25 -2.12
N VAL A 194 2.25 -0.79 -1.58
CA VAL A 194 2.45 -1.16 -0.18
C VAL A 194 3.62 -2.14 -0.06
N PRO A 195 4.73 -1.79 0.62
CA PRO A 195 5.92 -2.64 0.72
C PRO A 195 5.63 -4.06 1.22
N TYR A 196 4.76 -4.23 2.22
CA TYR A 196 4.46 -5.54 2.77
C TYR A 196 3.68 -6.45 1.80
N ASN A 197 2.89 -5.88 0.88
CA ASN A 197 2.17 -6.67 -0.14
C ASN A 197 3.14 -7.35 -1.12
N LEU A 198 4.31 -6.75 -1.37
CA LEU A 198 5.36 -7.38 -2.16
C LEU A 198 5.84 -8.69 -1.49
N PHE A 199 6.07 -8.65 -0.18
CA PHE A 199 6.50 -9.82 0.59
C PHE A 199 5.39 -10.86 0.75
N LEU A 200 4.16 -10.43 1.00
CA LEU A 200 3.00 -11.33 1.11
C LEU A 200 2.74 -12.06 -0.20
N GLY A 201 2.73 -11.35 -1.33
CA GLY A 201 2.52 -11.93 -2.66
C GLY A 201 3.58 -12.98 -3.03
N SER A 202 4.84 -12.78 -2.59
CA SER A 202 5.92 -13.75 -2.83
C SER A 202 5.71 -15.07 -2.11
N GLY A 203 5.14 -15.06 -0.90
CA GLY A 203 4.87 -16.29 -0.12
C GLY A 203 3.82 -17.21 -0.75
N LEU A 204 2.93 -16.67 -1.54
CA LEU A 204 1.75 -17.34 -2.07
C LEU A 204 1.93 -17.86 -3.52
N GLY A 205 2.98 -17.43 -4.24
CA GLY A 205 3.16 -17.67 -5.67
C GLY A 205 3.88 -18.96 -6.09
N LYS A 206 4.28 -19.82 -5.15
CA LYS A 206 5.23 -20.95 -5.37
C LYS A 206 4.87 -21.98 -6.45
N CYS A 207 3.65 -22.03 -6.97
CA CYS A 207 3.20 -23.07 -7.91
C CYS A 207 2.54 -22.53 -9.19
N GLN A 208 2.83 -21.30 -9.59
CA GLN A 208 2.18 -20.66 -10.73
C GLN A 208 3.10 -20.53 -11.96
N GLN A 209 2.49 -20.46 -13.16
CA GLN A 209 3.21 -20.13 -14.38
C GLN A 209 3.35 -18.61 -14.52
N LEU A 210 4.53 -18.14 -14.99
CA LEU A 210 4.83 -16.70 -15.14
C LEU A 210 3.78 -15.94 -15.97
N GLY A 211 3.28 -16.56 -17.08
CA GLY A 211 2.29 -15.92 -17.94
C GLY A 211 0.93 -15.73 -17.25
N GLU A 212 0.47 -16.72 -16.47
CA GLU A 212 -0.79 -16.64 -15.72
C GLU A 212 -0.70 -15.64 -14.58
N MET A 213 0.44 -15.60 -13.90
CA MET A 213 0.74 -14.63 -12.85
C MET A 213 0.71 -13.19 -13.39
N ARG A 214 1.42 -12.92 -14.50
CA ARG A 214 1.45 -11.58 -15.12
C ARG A 214 0.06 -11.09 -15.51
N LEU A 215 -0.72 -11.94 -16.18
CA LEU A 215 -2.09 -11.59 -16.55
C LEU A 215 -2.96 -11.32 -15.32
N GLY A 216 -2.86 -12.16 -14.30
CA GLY A 216 -3.60 -11.99 -13.05
C GLY A 216 -3.24 -10.69 -12.34
N LEU A 217 -1.95 -10.34 -12.26
CA LEU A 217 -1.49 -9.08 -11.66
C LEU A 217 -1.95 -7.85 -12.44
N ILE A 218 -1.85 -7.87 -13.79
CA ILE A 218 -2.29 -6.75 -14.62
C ILE A 218 -3.78 -6.48 -14.41
N ILE A 219 -4.60 -7.53 -14.45
CA ILE A 219 -6.05 -7.40 -14.23
C ILE A 219 -6.32 -6.91 -12.81
N ALA A 220 -5.72 -7.54 -11.84
CA ALA A 220 -5.97 -7.29 -10.44
C ALA A 220 -5.55 -5.87 -10.01
N ILE A 221 -4.31 -5.47 -10.30
CA ILE A 221 -3.79 -4.15 -9.95
C ILE A 221 -4.41 -3.06 -10.83
N GLY A 222 -4.67 -3.37 -12.12
CA GLY A 222 -5.35 -2.45 -13.04
C GLY A 222 -6.75 -2.09 -12.56
N LEU A 223 -7.55 -3.08 -12.17
CA LEU A 223 -8.88 -2.85 -11.60
C LEU A 223 -8.80 -2.08 -10.28
N GLY A 224 -7.85 -2.42 -9.40
CA GLY A 224 -7.61 -1.68 -8.15
C GLY A 224 -7.25 -0.21 -8.41
N GLY A 225 -6.39 0.04 -9.40
CA GLY A 225 -6.01 1.40 -9.82
C GLY A 225 -7.19 2.21 -10.39
N ILE A 226 -8.03 1.57 -11.23
CA ILE A 226 -9.24 2.20 -11.77
C ILE A 226 -10.20 2.57 -10.63
N VAL A 227 -10.41 1.67 -9.67
CA VAL A 227 -11.25 1.97 -8.50
C VAL A 227 -10.64 3.09 -7.65
N SER A 228 -9.33 3.09 -7.43
CA SER A 228 -8.65 4.17 -6.69
C SER A 228 -8.81 5.53 -7.37
N MET A 229 -8.72 5.58 -8.71
CA MET A 229 -8.99 6.79 -9.48
C MET A 229 -10.47 7.20 -9.39
N ALA A 230 -11.41 6.24 -9.41
CA ALA A 230 -12.84 6.52 -9.21
C ALA A 230 -13.14 7.06 -7.80
N VAL A 231 -12.43 6.59 -6.78
CA VAL A 231 -12.50 7.14 -5.41
C VAL A 231 -12.05 8.60 -5.39
N LEU A 232 -10.93 8.93 -6.07
CA LEU A 232 -10.46 10.31 -6.20
C LEU A 232 -11.50 11.18 -6.94
N LEU A 233 -11.99 10.71 -8.09
CA LEU A 233 -13.01 11.40 -8.87
C LEU A 233 -14.28 11.64 -8.03
N SER A 234 -14.77 10.63 -7.32
CA SER A 234 -15.90 10.80 -6.40
C SER A 234 -15.62 11.78 -5.27
N GLY A 235 -14.35 11.87 -4.86
CA GLY A 235 -13.87 12.82 -3.86
C GLY A 235 -14.07 14.27 -4.26
N THR A 236 -14.06 14.61 -5.57
CA THR A 236 -14.32 15.98 -6.05
C THR A 236 -15.72 16.48 -5.69
N LEU A 237 -16.65 15.57 -5.44
CA LEU A 237 -18.03 15.88 -5.01
C LEU A 237 -18.14 16.05 -3.49
N SER A 238 -17.09 15.75 -2.73
CA SER A 238 -17.13 15.84 -1.27
C SER A 238 -16.95 17.28 -0.78
N PRO A 239 -17.73 17.70 0.23
CA PRO A 239 -17.53 19.02 0.82
C PRO A 239 -16.21 19.10 1.59
N LEU A 240 -15.65 20.30 1.70
CA LEU A 240 -14.53 20.61 2.58
C LEU A 240 -15.04 21.22 3.90
N PRO A 241 -14.39 20.91 5.04
CA PRO A 241 -13.29 19.96 5.20
C PRO A 241 -13.74 18.51 4.97
N PHE A 242 -12.87 17.71 4.36
CA PHE A 242 -13.16 16.29 4.08
C PHE A 242 -13.52 15.50 5.35
N SER A 243 -14.59 14.71 5.27
CA SER A 243 -15.01 13.76 6.31
C SER A 243 -15.61 12.49 5.72
N PHE A 244 -15.62 11.41 6.48
CA PHE A 244 -16.26 10.16 6.04
C PHE A 244 -17.77 10.28 5.93
N GLU A 245 -18.41 11.10 6.77
CA GLU A 245 -19.83 11.43 6.70
C GLU A 245 -20.16 12.17 5.40
N GLY A 246 -19.30 13.14 5.03
CA GLY A 246 -19.42 13.84 3.74
C GLY A 246 -19.35 12.89 2.56
N MET A 247 -18.38 11.96 2.58
CA MET A 247 -18.22 10.97 1.53
C MET A 247 -19.36 9.96 1.47
N ALA A 248 -19.88 9.53 2.63
CA ALA A 248 -21.08 8.70 2.71
C ALA A 248 -22.31 9.39 2.06
N THR A 249 -22.44 10.71 2.28
CA THR A 249 -23.50 11.52 1.65
C THR A 249 -23.33 11.65 0.13
N VAL A 250 -22.09 11.73 -0.36
CA VAL A 250 -21.81 11.72 -1.82
C VAL A 250 -22.32 10.42 -2.44
N LEU A 251 -21.99 9.27 -1.85
CA LEU A 251 -22.47 7.98 -2.36
C LEU A 251 -23.99 7.82 -2.21
N GLU A 252 -24.57 8.35 -1.13
CA GLU A 252 -26.03 8.36 -0.94
C GLU A 252 -26.72 9.15 -2.04
N LYS A 253 -26.20 10.31 -2.43
CA LYS A 253 -26.76 11.12 -3.52
C LYS A 253 -26.66 10.40 -4.88
N ALA A 254 -25.58 9.67 -5.13
CA ALA A 254 -25.34 9.00 -6.41
C ALA A 254 -26.11 7.67 -6.55
N VAL A 255 -26.14 6.85 -5.50
CA VAL A 255 -26.65 5.47 -5.52
C VAL A 255 -27.97 5.32 -4.74
N GLY A 256 -28.40 6.39 -4.06
CA GLY A 256 -29.52 6.35 -3.11
C GLY A 256 -29.11 5.88 -1.72
N LEU A 257 -30.08 5.71 -0.82
CA LEU A 257 -29.85 5.32 0.58
C LEU A 257 -28.88 4.11 0.74
N PRO A 258 -28.88 3.06 -0.12
CA PRO A 258 -27.89 1.99 -0.05
C PRO A 258 -26.44 2.48 -0.16
N GLY A 259 -26.16 3.58 -0.87
CA GLY A 259 -24.82 4.15 -1.05
C GLY A 259 -24.12 4.49 0.27
N LYS A 260 -24.87 5.09 1.21
CA LYS A 260 -24.36 5.38 2.56
C LYS A 260 -23.93 4.12 3.30
N TYR A 261 -24.77 3.08 3.29
CA TYR A 261 -24.48 1.81 3.96
C TYR A 261 -23.34 1.05 3.26
N LEU A 262 -23.30 1.06 1.92
CA LEU A 262 -22.20 0.47 1.15
C LEU A 262 -20.87 1.11 1.49
N PHE A 263 -20.83 2.44 1.61
CA PHE A 263 -19.62 3.15 2.02
C PHE A 263 -19.18 2.75 3.43
N ALA A 264 -20.10 2.80 4.40
CA ALA A 264 -19.80 2.52 5.80
C ALA A 264 -19.33 1.06 6.01
N ILE A 265 -20.06 0.09 5.44
CA ILE A 265 -19.72 -1.35 5.51
C ILE A 265 -18.41 -1.62 4.73
N GLY A 266 -18.25 -1.00 3.56
CA GLY A 266 -17.05 -1.14 2.75
C GLY A 266 -15.80 -0.59 3.41
N LEU A 267 -15.89 0.59 4.06
CA LEU A 267 -14.80 1.19 4.83
C LEU A 267 -14.44 0.32 6.04
N PHE A 268 -15.45 -0.19 6.78
CA PHE A 268 -15.24 -1.16 7.85
C PHE A 268 -14.54 -2.41 7.33
N ALA A 269 -15.06 -3.02 6.25
CA ALA A 269 -14.53 -4.24 5.68
C ALA A 269 -13.08 -4.05 5.19
N ALA A 270 -12.79 -2.94 4.54
CA ALA A 270 -11.44 -2.59 4.08
C ALA A 270 -10.46 -2.43 5.26
N GLY A 271 -10.86 -1.75 6.33
CA GLY A 271 -10.06 -1.60 7.53
C GLY A 271 -9.86 -2.92 8.27
N PHE A 272 -10.91 -3.69 8.47
CA PHE A 272 -10.85 -4.95 9.20
C PHE A 272 -10.04 -6.03 8.48
N THR A 273 -10.16 -6.16 7.15
CA THR A 273 -9.30 -7.08 6.39
C THR A 273 -7.84 -6.69 6.49
N SER A 274 -7.55 -5.40 6.42
CA SER A 274 -6.18 -4.87 6.51
C SER A 274 -5.60 -5.03 7.92
N THR A 275 -6.42 -4.93 8.97
CA THR A 275 -6.05 -5.22 10.38
C THR A 275 -5.60 -6.68 10.59
N ILE A 276 -6.01 -7.60 9.72
CA ILE A 276 -5.55 -8.98 9.76
C ILE A 276 -4.29 -9.16 8.88
N THR A 277 -4.29 -8.55 7.69
CA THR A 277 -3.25 -8.80 6.69
C THR A 277 -1.93 -8.11 6.99
N ALA A 278 -1.93 -6.91 7.57
CA ALA A 278 -0.69 -6.18 7.88
C ALA A 278 0.13 -6.86 9.01
N PRO A 279 -0.45 -7.25 10.15
CA PRO A 279 0.24 -8.05 11.16
C PRO A 279 0.76 -9.39 10.60
N LEU A 280 -0.07 -10.09 9.83
CA LEU A 280 0.31 -11.36 9.21
C LEU A 280 1.50 -11.19 8.25
N ALA A 281 1.49 -10.16 7.41
CA ALA A 281 2.57 -9.87 6.47
C ALA A 281 3.88 -9.53 7.18
N SER A 282 3.82 -8.79 8.31
CA SER A 282 5.01 -8.49 9.11
C SER A 282 5.62 -9.77 9.71
N ALA A 283 4.79 -10.70 10.21
CA ALA A 283 5.26 -11.98 10.74
C ALA A 283 5.86 -12.88 9.64
N ILE A 284 5.24 -12.95 8.46
CA ILE A 284 5.77 -13.67 7.29
C ILE A 284 7.10 -13.05 6.84
N THR A 285 7.22 -11.73 6.83
CA THR A 285 8.47 -11.04 6.47
C THR A 285 9.57 -11.38 7.47
N ALA A 286 9.31 -11.30 8.77
CA ALA A 286 10.26 -11.65 9.81
C ALA A 286 10.67 -13.13 9.73
N GLN A 287 9.71 -14.03 9.58
CA GLN A 287 9.93 -15.46 9.40
C GLN A 287 10.84 -15.73 8.18
N SER A 288 10.60 -15.08 7.05
CA SER A 288 11.36 -15.31 5.82
C SER A 288 12.83 -14.85 5.91
N ILE A 289 13.13 -13.91 6.81
CA ILE A 289 14.47 -13.35 6.98
C ILE A 289 15.23 -14.04 8.11
N TRP A 290 14.58 -14.35 9.23
CA TRP A 290 15.22 -14.86 10.45
C TRP A 290 14.82 -16.30 10.82
N GLY A 291 13.72 -16.81 10.26
CA GLY A 291 13.06 -18.02 10.74
C GLY A 291 13.49 -19.33 10.11
N LYS A 292 14.57 -19.37 9.31
CA LYS A 292 14.94 -20.55 8.53
C LYS A 292 15.22 -21.78 9.42
N GLY A 293 14.28 -22.74 9.44
CA GLY A 293 14.43 -24.04 10.13
C GLY A 293 14.17 -24.03 11.64
N GLU A 294 13.71 -22.92 12.21
CA GLU A 294 13.42 -22.81 13.63
C GLU A 294 11.92 -22.94 13.93
N LYS A 295 11.54 -23.87 14.82
CA LYS A 295 10.14 -24.09 15.24
C LYS A 295 9.45 -22.85 15.80
N ASN A 296 10.19 -21.98 16.48
CA ASN A 296 9.65 -20.74 17.04
C ASN A 296 9.17 -19.74 16.00
N TRP A 297 9.57 -19.91 14.74
CA TRP A 297 9.14 -19.09 13.61
C TRP A 297 8.06 -19.75 12.74
N GLU A 298 7.61 -20.94 13.06
CA GLU A 298 6.43 -21.51 12.42
C GLU A 298 5.18 -20.67 12.75
N ALA A 299 4.10 -20.80 11.96
CA ALA A 299 2.89 -20.00 12.14
C ALA A 299 2.26 -20.08 13.56
N THR A 300 2.53 -21.17 14.28
CA THR A 300 2.13 -21.38 15.68
C THR A 300 3.22 -21.02 16.69
N GLY A 301 4.41 -20.68 16.22
CA GLY A 301 5.59 -20.41 17.05
C GLY A 301 5.52 -19.06 17.77
N THR A 302 6.26 -18.96 18.87
CA THR A 302 6.22 -17.78 19.74
C THR A 302 6.73 -16.52 19.04
N ASN A 303 7.86 -16.61 18.31
CA ASN A 303 8.43 -15.45 17.62
C ASN A 303 7.49 -14.91 16.54
N TYR A 304 6.85 -15.81 15.77
CA TYR A 304 5.87 -15.44 14.76
C TYR A 304 4.67 -14.69 15.37
N ARG A 305 4.15 -15.22 16.50
CA ARG A 305 3.03 -14.61 17.24
C ARG A 305 3.42 -13.29 17.89
N LEU A 306 4.63 -13.15 18.41
CA LEU A 306 5.12 -11.90 18.98
C LEU A 306 5.18 -10.79 17.92
N VAL A 307 5.62 -11.09 16.69
CA VAL A 307 5.68 -10.10 15.62
C VAL A 307 4.28 -9.62 15.25
N TRP A 308 3.34 -10.50 14.87
CA TRP A 308 2.01 -10.02 14.52
C TRP A 308 1.27 -9.40 15.70
N GLY A 309 1.50 -9.90 16.90
CA GLY A 309 0.89 -9.35 18.12
C GLY A 309 1.38 -7.93 18.42
N SER A 310 2.67 -7.66 18.26
CA SER A 310 3.22 -6.31 18.45
C SER A 310 2.63 -5.29 17.46
N ILE A 311 2.43 -5.68 16.20
CA ILE A 311 1.79 -4.83 15.20
C ILE A 311 0.33 -4.55 15.57
N LEU A 312 -0.41 -5.56 16.00
CA LEU A 312 -1.80 -5.42 16.39
C LEU A 312 -1.97 -4.53 17.66
N ILE A 313 -1.00 -4.61 18.60
CA ILE A 313 -0.95 -3.72 19.77
C ILE A 313 -0.77 -2.26 19.35
N VAL A 314 0.05 -1.96 18.35
CA VAL A 314 0.18 -0.59 17.82
C VAL A 314 -1.19 -0.09 17.34
N GLY A 315 -1.92 -0.87 16.57
CA GLY A 315 -3.26 -0.52 16.13
C GLY A 315 -4.24 -0.32 17.30
N LEU A 316 -4.22 -1.23 18.28
CA LEU A 316 -5.02 -1.11 19.51
C LEU A 316 -4.78 0.22 20.22
N VAL A 317 -3.51 0.59 20.41
CA VAL A 317 -3.14 1.86 21.06
C VAL A 317 -3.70 3.05 20.27
N PHE A 318 -3.49 3.10 18.95
CA PHE A 318 -4.00 4.20 18.13
C PHE A 318 -5.53 4.27 18.12
N GLY A 319 -6.22 3.13 18.12
CA GLY A 319 -7.68 3.08 18.21
C GLY A 319 -8.22 3.60 19.56
N LEU A 320 -7.50 3.32 20.67
CA LEU A 320 -7.88 3.79 22.02
C LEU A 320 -7.56 5.27 22.27
N LEU A 321 -6.56 5.83 21.57
CA LEU A 321 -6.19 7.25 21.71
C LEU A 321 -7.27 8.23 21.21
N GLY A 322 -8.25 7.77 20.45
CA GLY A 322 -9.35 8.61 19.95
C GLY A 322 -8.90 9.74 19.00
N LEU A 323 -7.80 9.54 18.29
CA LEU A 323 -7.27 10.52 17.36
C LEU A 323 -8.18 10.70 16.14
N ARG A 324 -8.09 11.88 15.49
CA ARG A 324 -8.85 12.16 14.27
C ARG A 324 -8.44 11.16 13.17
N PRO A 325 -9.40 10.45 12.53
CA PRO A 325 -9.09 9.35 11.61
C PRO A 325 -8.28 9.78 10.38
N VAL A 326 -8.70 10.84 9.71
CA VAL A 326 -8.10 11.28 8.43
C VAL A 326 -6.60 11.57 8.56
N PRO A 327 -6.12 12.38 9.53
CA PRO A 327 -4.68 12.62 9.72
C PRO A 327 -3.89 11.34 10.04
N VAL A 328 -4.42 10.45 10.89
CA VAL A 328 -3.74 9.19 11.24
C VAL A 328 -3.57 8.30 10.02
N ILE A 329 -4.63 8.13 9.24
CA ILE A 329 -4.60 7.32 8.03
C ILE A 329 -3.64 7.93 7.00
N LEU A 330 -3.72 9.25 6.75
CA LEU A 330 -2.84 9.93 5.80
C LEU A 330 -1.36 9.81 6.19
N LEU A 331 -1.04 9.99 7.48
CA LEU A 331 0.33 9.83 7.97
C LEU A 331 0.84 8.41 7.80
N ALA A 332 0.01 7.41 8.09
CA ALA A 332 0.35 5.99 7.89
C ALA A 332 0.71 5.70 6.42
N GLN A 333 -0.06 6.26 5.47
CA GLN A 333 0.20 6.10 4.04
C GLN A 333 1.50 6.81 3.62
N ALA A 334 1.73 8.02 4.12
CA ALA A 334 2.94 8.78 3.83
C ALA A 334 4.22 8.09 4.36
N ILE A 335 4.16 7.50 5.56
CA ILE A 335 5.27 6.70 6.11
C ILE A 335 5.62 5.55 5.16
N ASN A 336 4.64 4.83 4.65
CA ASN A 336 4.88 3.76 3.68
C ASN A 336 5.47 4.28 2.36
N GLY A 337 5.01 5.44 1.87
CA GLY A 337 5.60 6.09 0.71
C GLY A 337 7.08 6.44 0.91
N VAL A 338 7.47 6.89 2.11
CA VAL A 338 8.88 7.16 2.49
C VAL A 338 9.72 5.87 2.56
N LEU A 339 9.13 4.76 3.00
CA LEU A 339 9.81 3.47 3.14
C LEU A 339 9.92 2.70 1.81
N LEU A 340 9.07 3.02 0.85
CA LEU A 340 8.98 2.33 -0.44
C LEU A 340 10.31 2.25 -1.22
N PRO A 341 11.14 3.33 -1.32
CA PRO A 341 12.41 3.26 -2.04
C PRO A 341 13.35 2.20 -1.49
N VAL A 342 13.33 1.95 -0.19
CA VAL A 342 14.15 0.91 0.47
C VAL A 342 13.73 -0.47 -0.03
N ALA A 343 12.43 -0.76 0.00
CA ALA A 343 11.89 -2.04 -0.45
C ALA A 343 12.11 -2.24 -1.96
N ALA A 344 11.85 -1.22 -2.78
CA ALA A 344 12.03 -1.26 -4.23
C ALA A 344 13.51 -1.45 -4.63
N THR A 345 14.44 -0.77 -3.94
CA THR A 345 15.89 -0.95 -4.15
C THR A 345 16.33 -2.37 -3.83
N GLY A 346 15.90 -2.91 -2.68
CA GLY A 346 16.19 -4.28 -2.29
C GLY A 346 15.67 -5.29 -3.31
N LEU A 347 14.44 -5.11 -3.77
CA LEU A 347 13.81 -5.93 -4.80
C LEU A 347 14.61 -5.90 -6.13
N LEU A 348 14.99 -4.70 -6.62
CA LEU A 348 15.77 -4.57 -7.84
C LEU A 348 17.13 -5.24 -7.75
N LEU A 349 17.82 -5.17 -6.62
CA LEU A 349 19.10 -5.84 -6.42
C LEU A 349 18.95 -7.37 -6.45
N VAL A 350 17.89 -7.91 -5.86
CA VAL A 350 17.58 -9.35 -5.92
C VAL A 350 17.25 -9.78 -7.36
N LEU A 351 16.40 -9.03 -8.07
CA LEU A 351 16.00 -9.32 -9.46
C LEU A 351 17.18 -9.32 -10.45
N ASN A 352 18.24 -8.64 -10.10
CA ASN A 352 19.47 -8.60 -10.87
C ASN A 352 20.55 -9.57 -10.36
N ASN A 353 20.26 -10.45 -9.41
CA ASN A 353 21.19 -11.47 -8.93
C ASN A 353 21.16 -12.70 -9.87
N ASN A 354 22.16 -12.81 -10.76
CA ASN A 354 22.25 -13.89 -11.74
C ASN A 354 22.28 -15.30 -11.11
N ARG A 355 22.80 -15.44 -9.89
CA ARG A 355 22.86 -16.75 -9.18
C ARG A 355 21.48 -17.21 -8.71
N LEU A 356 20.58 -16.27 -8.38
CA LEU A 356 19.24 -16.58 -7.91
C LEU A 356 18.22 -16.63 -9.04
N MET A 357 18.32 -15.68 -10.00
CA MET A 357 17.30 -15.51 -11.04
C MET A 357 17.60 -16.29 -12.31
N VAL A 358 18.84 -16.76 -12.50
CA VAL A 358 19.29 -17.54 -13.66
C VAL A 358 18.85 -16.88 -15.00
N HIS A 359 17.83 -17.44 -15.69
CA HIS A 359 17.30 -16.94 -16.95
C HIS A 359 16.17 -15.90 -16.76
N HIS A 360 15.82 -15.54 -15.51
CA HIS A 360 14.70 -14.65 -15.19
C HIS A 360 15.15 -13.30 -14.61
N THR A 361 16.41 -12.92 -14.80
CA THR A 361 16.92 -11.59 -14.44
C THR A 361 16.21 -10.48 -15.20
N ASN A 362 16.24 -9.27 -14.63
CA ASN A 362 15.69 -8.10 -15.32
C ASN A 362 16.41 -7.82 -16.64
N GLY A 363 15.62 -7.53 -17.69
CA GLY A 363 16.12 -6.88 -18.90
C GLY A 363 16.32 -5.37 -18.71
N ALA A 364 16.93 -4.72 -19.71
CA ALA A 364 17.22 -3.28 -19.66
C ALA A 364 15.97 -2.43 -19.40
N PHE A 365 14.85 -2.72 -20.08
CA PHE A 365 13.59 -2.00 -19.88
C PHE A 365 13.04 -2.13 -18.46
N SER A 366 13.03 -3.34 -17.90
CA SER A 366 12.57 -3.58 -16.51
C SER A 366 13.47 -2.87 -15.49
N ASN A 367 14.77 -2.80 -15.75
CA ASN A 367 15.72 -2.07 -14.91
C ASN A 367 15.50 -0.55 -14.99
N LEU A 368 15.29 0.00 -16.19
CA LEU A 368 14.96 1.42 -16.36
C LEU A 368 13.66 1.79 -15.67
N ALA A 369 12.60 0.99 -15.83
CA ALA A 369 11.33 1.19 -15.15
C ALA A 369 11.50 1.13 -13.61
N GLY A 370 12.24 0.15 -13.10
CA GLY A 370 12.54 0.03 -11.68
C GLY A 370 13.35 1.22 -11.14
N LEU A 371 14.38 1.67 -11.86
CA LEU A 371 15.16 2.86 -11.50
C LEU A 371 14.30 4.12 -11.50
N PHE A 372 13.42 4.28 -12.47
CA PHE A 372 12.48 5.40 -12.52
C PHE A 372 11.55 5.40 -11.30
N ILE A 373 10.99 4.23 -10.94
CA ILE A 373 10.14 4.08 -9.74
C ILE A 373 10.92 4.45 -8.47
N VAL A 374 12.14 3.92 -8.30
CA VAL A 374 13.00 4.24 -7.16
C VAL A 374 13.35 5.72 -7.14
N GLY A 375 13.66 6.33 -8.30
CA GLY A 375 13.96 7.75 -8.41
C GLY A 375 12.82 8.66 -7.97
N VAL A 376 11.61 8.42 -8.49
CA VAL A 376 10.41 9.19 -8.10
C VAL A 376 10.11 9.03 -6.61
N THR A 377 10.14 7.80 -6.09
CA THR A 377 9.81 7.55 -4.68
C THR A 377 10.89 8.06 -3.73
N LEU A 378 12.18 8.04 -4.11
CA LEU A 378 13.27 8.69 -3.37
C LEU A 378 13.08 10.21 -3.31
N PHE A 379 12.79 10.84 -4.45
CA PHE A 379 12.55 12.29 -4.52
C PHE A 379 11.42 12.69 -3.57
N LEU A 380 10.26 12.03 -3.68
CA LEU A 380 9.11 12.29 -2.81
C LEU A 380 9.43 12.03 -1.33
N GLY A 381 10.11 10.91 -1.03
CA GLY A 381 10.47 10.53 0.34
C GLY A 381 11.45 11.51 0.99
N ILE A 382 12.52 11.91 0.29
CA ILE A 382 13.51 12.87 0.79
C ILE A 382 12.85 14.23 1.01
N HIS A 383 12.01 14.68 0.06
CA HIS A 383 11.26 15.92 0.20
C HIS A 383 10.39 15.92 1.46
N GLN A 384 9.63 14.84 1.69
CA GLN A 384 8.77 14.73 2.86
C GLN A 384 9.56 14.73 4.18
N VAL A 385 10.68 14.02 4.24
CA VAL A 385 11.55 13.99 5.41
C VAL A 385 12.17 15.38 5.66
N ALA A 386 12.68 16.04 4.62
CA ALA A 386 13.24 17.39 4.73
C ALA A 386 12.18 18.39 5.24
N ARG A 387 10.95 18.33 4.70
CA ARG A 387 9.85 19.18 5.16
C ARG A 387 9.50 18.93 6.63
N ALA A 388 9.45 17.67 7.06
CA ALA A 388 9.18 17.32 8.45
C ALA A 388 10.27 17.87 9.39
N ILE A 389 11.54 17.78 8.99
CA ILE A 389 12.68 18.35 9.76
C ILE A 389 12.55 19.87 9.83
N PHE A 390 12.32 20.57 8.71
CA PHE A 390 12.18 22.02 8.70
C PHE A 390 11.04 22.51 9.58
N MET A 391 9.90 21.84 9.54
CA MET A 391 8.79 22.15 10.47
C MET A 391 9.17 21.93 11.93
N ALA A 392 9.90 20.87 12.24
CA ALA A 392 10.31 20.56 13.62
C ALA A 392 11.27 21.59 14.21
N ILE A 393 12.15 22.19 13.37
CA ILE A 393 13.10 23.25 13.81
C ILE A 393 12.53 24.66 13.65
N GLY A 394 11.26 24.81 13.25
CA GLY A 394 10.60 26.11 13.06
C GLY A 394 11.11 26.91 11.85
N TYR A 395 11.80 26.24 10.92
CA TYR A 395 12.33 26.88 9.71
C TYR A 395 11.26 26.92 8.62
N GLN A 396 10.80 28.11 8.24
CA GLN A 396 9.95 28.30 7.07
C GLN A 396 10.85 28.32 5.82
N SER A 397 10.99 27.15 5.17
CA SER A 397 11.69 27.08 3.91
C SER A 397 10.84 27.67 2.79
N SER A 398 11.41 28.59 2.00
CA SER A 398 10.89 28.85 0.66
C SER A 398 11.19 27.61 -0.20
N PHE A 399 10.16 26.98 -0.73
CA PHE A 399 10.31 25.88 -1.70
C PHE A 399 10.69 26.46 -3.07
N ASP A 400 11.90 27.03 -3.14
CA ASP A 400 12.45 27.62 -4.34
C ASP A 400 13.12 26.57 -5.25
N SER A 401 13.59 27.01 -6.42
CA SER A 401 14.28 26.16 -7.39
C SER A 401 15.53 25.51 -6.82
N LEU A 402 16.25 26.19 -5.91
CA LEU A 402 17.45 25.67 -5.26
C LEU A 402 17.13 24.53 -4.30
N TYR A 403 16.04 24.62 -3.55
CA TYR A 403 15.55 23.54 -2.70
C TYR A 403 15.24 22.29 -3.50
N PHE A 404 14.43 22.41 -4.59
CA PHE A 404 14.09 21.27 -5.43
C PHE A 404 15.32 20.67 -6.14
N ALA A 405 16.27 21.51 -6.57
CA ALA A 405 17.53 21.04 -7.14
C ALA A 405 18.35 20.22 -6.12
N SER A 406 18.42 20.68 -4.87
CA SER A 406 19.12 19.99 -3.79
C SER A 406 18.50 18.63 -3.47
N ILE A 407 17.17 18.54 -3.36
CA ILE A 407 16.45 17.28 -3.15
C ILE A 407 16.66 16.32 -4.34
N SER A 408 16.61 16.84 -5.56
CA SER A 408 16.86 16.03 -6.77
C SER A 408 18.29 15.47 -6.77
N LEU A 409 19.29 16.28 -6.42
CA LEU A 409 20.68 15.84 -6.32
C LEU A 409 20.86 14.74 -5.26
N LEU A 410 20.25 14.91 -4.09
CA LEU A 410 20.26 13.90 -3.02
C LEU A 410 19.60 12.57 -3.46
N ALA A 411 18.53 12.64 -4.25
CA ALA A 411 17.88 11.44 -4.79
C ALA A 411 18.71 10.77 -5.89
N LEU A 412 19.45 11.55 -6.70
CA LEU A 412 20.27 11.03 -7.79
C LEU A 412 21.48 10.22 -7.31
N LEU A 413 22.06 10.54 -6.15
CA LEU A 413 23.24 9.82 -5.63
C LEU A 413 22.98 8.32 -5.40
N PRO A 414 21.97 7.89 -4.61
CA PRO A 414 21.69 6.49 -4.42
C PRO A 414 21.16 5.82 -5.71
N LEU A 415 20.45 6.58 -6.55
CA LEU A 415 19.96 6.10 -7.84
C LEU A 415 21.10 5.78 -8.82
N PHE A 416 22.10 6.65 -8.89
CA PHE A 416 23.30 6.44 -9.70
C PHE A 416 24.10 5.22 -9.21
N TRP A 417 24.31 5.09 -7.92
CA TRP A 417 24.94 3.93 -7.33
C TRP A 417 24.18 2.63 -7.67
N LEU A 418 22.85 2.65 -7.56
CA LEU A 418 22.00 1.51 -7.91
C LEU A 418 22.12 1.18 -9.40
N GLY A 419 22.09 2.18 -10.28
CA GLY A 419 22.26 2.02 -11.72
C GLY A 419 23.59 1.36 -12.07
N ILE A 420 24.70 1.82 -11.48
CA ILE A 420 26.01 1.21 -11.66
C ILE A 420 25.99 -0.28 -11.22
N ARG A 421 25.40 -0.58 -10.08
CA ARG A 421 25.31 -1.95 -9.58
C ARG A 421 24.49 -2.87 -10.48
N ILE A 422 23.46 -2.36 -11.13
CA ILE A 422 22.55 -3.12 -11.99
C ILE A 422 23.16 -3.34 -13.39
N PHE A 423 23.83 -2.34 -13.96
CA PHE A 423 24.32 -2.38 -15.34
C PHE A 423 25.80 -2.78 -15.51
N ARG A 424 26.60 -2.80 -14.43
CA ARG A 424 28.01 -3.27 -14.46
C ARG A 424 28.17 -4.80 -14.41
N ARG A 425 27.19 -5.55 -14.86
CA ARG A 425 27.22 -7.02 -14.88
C ARG A 425 27.70 -7.57 -16.21
#